data_d35f887bf04d2a0f702f0a16424b30a0
#
_entry.id   d35f887bf04d2a0f702f0a16424b30a0
#
_cell.length_a   1.000
_cell.length_b   1.000
_cell.length_c   1.000
_cell.angle_alpha   90.00
_cell.angle_beta   90.00
_cell.angle_gamma   90.00
#
_symmetry.space_group_name_H-M   'P 1'
#
loop_
_entity.id
_entity.type
_entity.pdbx_description
1 polymer ?
#
loop_
_entity_poly.entity_id
_entity_poly.type
_entity_poly.pdbx_seq_one_letter_code
_entity_poly.pdbx_strand_id
1 'polypeptide(L)'
;MRTDLPASFPLWPLAATLTTQSLATMAAYSFPVVAPVIAQDLKVPGTLVGFFISTVYGVGIISSLLSPRFIRRYGAVRVSQLVLIATLAMLLACSLGSVLSVVLGAALLGLAYGATAPSSTHLLVPRTPPGVINLVLSIRQIGVPLGGVLAGLVMAPLTLHLGWRVALLCQTVPVLLALILLQIARERWDSDRDAGTEVFSKGMLAPVKILRQSRAIQSLAFASFVYSGLQLCFISFLTVHLTSKAGFDLVQAGRALAVYQVSAVLSRPVWGWLADKWVTARQLLIVQGFIMCVTAALAGQFAASWSHNVVLIVCAVAGATASGFTGLAYAEWARLGGAQRTEATGLGSGIMFAGVMLMPSIFSVTVTSFDDYGIAYGCVGALAALSGLSLLISKRSI
;
A
#
# COMPACT_ATOMS: atom_id res chain seq x y z
N MET A 1 -36.79 -5.45 -13.94
CA MET A 1 -37.09 -4.41 -12.96
C MET A 1 -36.34 -4.76 -11.68
N ARG A 2 -35.06 -4.32 -11.50
CA ARG A 2 -34.32 -4.52 -10.25
C ARG A 2 -34.83 -3.43 -9.30
N THR A 3 -35.43 -3.83 -8.21
CA THR A 3 -35.81 -2.95 -7.11
C THR A 3 -34.54 -2.33 -6.55
N ASP A 4 -34.30 -1.07 -6.86
CA ASP A 4 -33.23 -0.26 -6.31
C ASP A 4 -33.54 0.04 -4.84
N LEU A 5 -33.24 -0.96 -3.98
CA LEU A 5 -33.12 -0.68 -2.54
C LEU A 5 -31.94 0.28 -2.39
N PRO A 6 -32.06 1.36 -1.58
CA PRO A 6 -30.95 2.26 -1.33
C PRO A 6 -29.75 1.42 -0.85
N ALA A 7 -28.62 1.54 -1.55
CA ALA A 7 -27.41 0.78 -1.25
C ALA A 7 -27.03 1.06 0.22
N SER A 8 -27.13 0.05 1.07
CA SER A 8 -26.68 0.12 2.45
C SER A 8 -25.14 0.16 2.48
N PHE A 9 -24.57 0.70 3.55
CA PHE A 9 -23.12 0.70 3.73
C PHE A 9 -22.55 -0.72 3.59
N PRO A 10 -21.50 -0.95 2.74
CA PRO A 10 -21.07 -2.30 2.35
C PRO A 10 -20.16 -2.96 3.42
N LEU A 11 -20.65 -3.14 4.64
CA LEU A 11 -19.87 -3.64 5.79
C LEU A 11 -19.16 -4.96 5.49
N TRP A 12 -19.88 -5.97 4.97
CA TRP A 12 -19.31 -7.29 4.72
C TRP A 12 -18.27 -7.31 3.60
N PRO A 13 -18.53 -6.71 2.40
CA PRO A 13 -17.51 -6.56 1.36
C PRO A 13 -16.30 -5.76 1.82
N LEU A 14 -16.51 -4.70 2.64
CA LEU A 14 -15.43 -3.90 3.20
C LEU A 14 -14.58 -4.72 4.19
N ALA A 15 -15.21 -5.43 5.13
CA ALA A 15 -14.52 -6.30 6.07
C ALA A 15 -13.70 -7.39 5.35
N ALA A 16 -14.29 -8.04 4.34
CA ALA A 16 -13.63 -9.07 3.55
C ALA A 16 -12.37 -8.55 2.81
N THR A 17 -12.50 -7.40 2.15
CA THR A 17 -11.37 -6.80 1.42
C THR A 17 -10.30 -6.22 2.34
N LEU A 18 -10.69 -5.65 3.48
CA LEU A 18 -9.78 -5.18 4.52
C LEU A 18 -8.99 -6.34 5.14
N THR A 19 -9.68 -7.44 5.50
CA THR A 19 -9.04 -8.65 6.05
C THR A 19 -8.06 -9.26 5.05
N THR A 20 -8.45 -9.41 3.79
CA THR A 20 -7.57 -9.92 2.72
C THR A 20 -6.30 -9.08 2.61
N GLN A 21 -6.43 -7.74 2.58
CA GLN A 21 -5.27 -6.84 2.53
C GLN A 21 -4.42 -6.97 3.78
N SER A 22 -5.03 -6.98 4.98
CA SER A 22 -4.29 -7.05 6.24
C SER A 22 -3.47 -8.32 6.35
N LEU A 23 -4.04 -9.47 6.01
CA LEU A 23 -3.35 -10.76 6.07
C LEU A 23 -2.23 -10.85 5.03
N ALA A 24 -2.47 -10.43 3.80
CA ALA A 24 -1.42 -10.41 2.76
C ALA A 24 -0.27 -9.45 3.12
N THR A 25 -0.59 -8.29 3.71
CA THR A 25 0.44 -7.34 4.15
C THR A 25 1.16 -7.82 5.41
N MET A 26 0.45 -8.44 6.36
CA MET A 26 1.06 -9.08 7.53
C MET A 26 2.10 -10.10 7.11
N ALA A 27 1.76 -10.98 6.17
CA ALA A 27 2.68 -11.98 5.64
C ALA A 27 3.90 -11.32 4.95
N ALA A 28 3.69 -10.30 4.10
CA ALA A 28 4.77 -9.57 3.44
C ALA A 28 5.74 -8.91 4.44
N TYR A 29 5.20 -8.31 5.50
CA TYR A 29 6.01 -7.57 6.49
C TYR A 29 6.58 -8.47 7.59
N SER A 30 6.20 -9.72 7.67
CA SER A 30 6.77 -10.70 8.61
C SER A 30 8.28 -10.86 8.44
N PHE A 31 8.77 -10.84 7.21
CA PHE A 31 10.20 -10.96 6.91
C PHE A 31 11.03 -9.78 7.45
N PRO A 32 10.70 -8.51 7.14
CA PRO A 32 11.42 -7.36 7.69
C PRO A 32 11.43 -7.30 9.21
N VAL A 33 10.33 -7.71 9.86
CA VAL A 33 10.20 -7.66 11.33
C VAL A 33 11.23 -8.54 12.03
N VAL A 34 11.54 -9.72 11.48
CA VAL A 34 12.49 -10.67 12.07
C VAL A 34 13.74 -10.88 11.20
N ALA A 35 14.05 -9.89 10.34
CA ALA A 35 15.14 -9.91 9.39
C ALA A 35 16.50 -10.35 10.00
N PRO A 36 16.94 -9.84 11.19
CA PRO A 36 18.22 -10.26 11.75
C PRO A 36 18.26 -11.76 12.07
N VAL A 37 17.15 -12.31 12.60
CA VAL A 37 17.06 -13.73 12.97
C VAL A 37 17.12 -14.62 11.72
N ILE A 38 16.39 -14.22 10.66
CA ILE A 38 16.39 -14.95 9.38
C ILE A 38 17.78 -14.89 8.73
N ALA A 39 18.40 -13.71 8.69
CA ALA A 39 19.71 -13.53 8.10
C ALA A 39 20.79 -14.40 8.79
N GLN A 40 20.76 -14.45 10.12
CA GLN A 40 21.65 -15.28 10.91
C GLN A 40 21.44 -16.77 10.64
N ASP A 41 20.19 -17.23 10.62
CA ASP A 41 19.84 -18.62 10.42
C ASP A 41 20.16 -19.12 8.99
N LEU A 42 19.90 -18.28 7.99
CA LEU A 42 20.23 -18.58 6.59
C LEU A 42 21.68 -18.30 6.22
N LYS A 43 22.49 -17.75 7.13
CA LYS A 43 23.90 -17.35 6.94
C LYS A 43 24.08 -16.41 5.74
N VAL A 44 23.19 -15.43 5.61
CA VAL A 44 23.20 -14.41 4.55
C VAL A 44 23.35 -13.00 5.14
N PRO A 45 23.89 -12.04 4.39
CA PRO A 45 23.88 -10.65 4.81
C PRO A 45 22.45 -10.15 5.06
N GLY A 46 22.22 -9.40 6.15
CA GLY A 46 20.90 -8.85 6.51
C GLY A 46 20.28 -7.99 5.41
N THR A 47 21.12 -7.36 4.58
CA THR A 47 20.68 -6.59 3.40
C THR A 47 19.88 -7.41 2.38
N LEU A 48 20.15 -8.72 2.26
CA LEU A 48 19.40 -9.60 1.35
C LEU A 48 17.95 -9.77 1.77
N VAL A 49 17.63 -9.65 3.06
CA VAL A 49 16.24 -9.71 3.53
C VAL A 49 15.42 -8.53 2.98
N GLY A 50 16.06 -7.37 2.75
CA GLY A 50 15.43 -6.22 2.11
C GLY A 50 14.95 -6.49 0.68
N PHE A 51 15.62 -7.38 -0.06
CA PHE A 51 15.20 -7.76 -1.40
C PHE A 51 13.89 -8.54 -1.43
N PHE A 52 13.47 -9.14 -0.31
CA PHE A 52 12.17 -9.80 -0.21
C PHE A 52 11.02 -8.85 -0.54
N ILE A 53 10.97 -7.70 0.12
CA ILE A 53 9.93 -6.68 -0.12
C ILE A 53 10.02 -6.13 -1.55
N SER A 54 11.24 -5.85 -2.03
CA SER A 54 11.45 -5.37 -3.41
C SER A 54 10.95 -6.38 -4.45
N THR A 55 11.14 -7.68 -4.20
CA THR A 55 10.63 -8.74 -5.07
C THR A 55 9.10 -8.78 -5.06
N VAL A 56 8.47 -8.72 -3.87
CA VAL A 56 7.00 -8.70 -3.75
C VAL A 56 6.41 -7.52 -4.52
N TYR A 57 6.93 -6.31 -4.35
CA TYR A 57 6.41 -5.13 -5.04
C TYR A 57 6.78 -5.11 -6.53
N GLY A 58 7.99 -5.54 -6.91
CA GLY A 58 8.42 -5.61 -8.29
C GLY A 58 7.55 -6.56 -9.12
N VAL A 59 7.33 -7.78 -8.64
CA VAL A 59 6.38 -8.73 -9.27
C VAL A 59 4.95 -8.22 -9.15
N GLY A 60 4.63 -7.54 -8.06
CA GLY A 60 3.34 -6.90 -7.80
C GLY A 60 2.95 -5.86 -8.85
N ILE A 61 3.91 -5.15 -9.45
CA ILE A 61 3.66 -4.23 -10.58
C ILE A 61 3.01 -4.99 -11.74
N ILE A 62 3.59 -6.13 -12.11
CA ILE A 62 3.10 -6.95 -13.22
C ILE A 62 1.69 -7.48 -12.89
N SER A 63 1.52 -8.06 -11.70
CA SER A 63 0.23 -8.62 -11.30
C SER A 63 -0.87 -7.55 -11.19
N SER A 64 -0.56 -6.33 -10.79
CA SER A 64 -1.54 -5.24 -10.73
C SER A 64 -2.07 -4.85 -12.12
N LEU A 65 -1.20 -4.85 -13.14
CA LEU A 65 -1.59 -4.54 -14.52
C LEU A 65 -2.40 -5.66 -15.18
N LEU A 66 -2.12 -6.93 -14.80
CA LEU A 66 -2.81 -8.10 -15.35
C LEU A 66 -4.14 -8.39 -14.64
N SER A 67 -4.25 -8.03 -13.37
CA SER A 67 -5.39 -8.39 -12.51
C SER A 67 -6.77 -7.99 -13.05
N PRO A 68 -6.98 -6.88 -13.78
CA PRO A 68 -8.31 -6.52 -14.25
C PRO A 68 -8.99 -7.59 -15.10
N ARG A 69 -8.23 -8.30 -15.93
CA ARG A 69 -8.77 -9.40 -16.77
C ARG A 69 -9.10 -10.64 -15.94
N PHE A 70 -8.24 -10.95 -14.96
CA PHE A 70 -8.53 -12.02 -14.01
C PHE A 70 -9.79 -11.72 -13.19
N ILE A 71 -9.97 -10.47 -12.77
CA ILE A 71 -11.14 -10.02 -12.02
C ILE A 71 -12.40 -10.14 -12.89
N ARG A 72 -12.37 -9.72 -14.15
CA ARG A 72 -13.51 -9.86 -15.06
C ARG A 72 -13.88 -11.32 -15.29
N ARG A 73 -12.89 -12.18 -15.55
CA ARG A 73 -13.13 -13.60 -15.85
C ARG A 73 -13.57 -14.41 -14.65
N TYR A 74 -12.91 -14.24 -13.53
CA TYR A 74 -13.08 -15.11 -12.36
C TYR A 74 -13.90 -14.48 -11.23
N GLY A 75 -14.05 -13.17 -11.24
CA GLY A 75 -14.67 -12.38 -10.18
C GLY A 75 -13.69 -11.83 -9.16
N ALA A 76 -14.08 -10.76 -8.47
CA ALA A 76 -13.24 -10.07 -7.50
C ALA A 76 -12.96 -10.91 -6.24
N VAL A 77 -13.95 -11.69 -5.81
CA VAL A 77 -13.79 -12.58 -4.64
C VAL A 77 -12.84 -13.73 -4.95
N ARG A 78 -12.98 -14.34 -6.14
CA ARG A 78 -12.05 -15.41 -6.56
C ARG A 78 -10.61 -14.88 -6.68
N VAL A 79 -10.41 -13.67 -7.20
CA VAL A 79 -9.08 -13.06 -7.24
C VAL A 79 -8.57 -12.78 -5.83
N SER A 80 -9.41 -12.32 -4.90
CA SER A 80 -9.04 -12.17 -3.49
C SER A 80 -8.67 -13.51 -2.83
N GLN A 81 -9.35 -14.60 -3.19
CA GLN A 81 -8.97 -15.95 -2.77
C GLN A 81 -7.60 -16.36 -3.35
N LEU A 82 -7.31 -16.03 -4.61
CA LEU A 82 -5.98 -16.26 -5.19
C LEU A 82 -4.87 -15.49 -4.47
N VAL A 83 -5.15 -14.26 -4.00
CA VAL A 83 -4.23 -13.51 -3.13
C VAL A 83 -3.96 -14.28 -1.84
N LEU A 84 -4.99 -14.80 -1.18
CA LEU A 84 -4.81 -15.58 0.06
C LEU A 84 -4.10 -16.92 -0.19
N ILE A 85 -4.37 -17.60 -1.31
CA ILE A 85 -3.66 -18.82 -1.72
C ILE A 85 -2.17 -18.53 -1.96
N ALA A 86 -1.85 -17.44 -2.66
CA ALA A 86 -0.46 -17.02 -2.87
C ALA A 86 0.22 -16.63 -1.54
N THR A 87 -0.52 -16.02 -0.61
CA THR A 87 -0.05 -15.75 0.75
C THR A 87 0.27 -17.04 1.51
N LEU A 88 -0.60 -18.04 1.45
CA LEU A 88 -0.34 -19.39 2.02
C LEU A 88 0.89 -20.04 1.38
N ALA A 89 0.96 -20.03 0.06
CA ALA A 89 2.09 -20.61 -0.67
C ALA A 89 3.41 -19.91 -0.29
N MET A 90 3.41 -18.59 -0.11
CA MET A 90 4.56 -17.85 0.38
C MET A 90 4.94 -18.28 1.80
N LEU A 91 3.98 -18.31 2.73
CA LEU A 91 4.23 -18.69 4.12
C LEU A 91 4.85 -20.11 4.20
N LEU A 92 4.30 -21.07 3.44
CA LEU A 92 4.80 -22.44 3.36
C LEU A 92 6.18 -22.50 2.70
N ALA A 93 6.37 -21.84 1.55
CA ALA A 93 7.67 -21.84 0.86
C ALA A 93 8.77 -21.23 1.75
N CYS A 94 8.50 -20.09 2.36
CA CYS A 94 9.46 -19.41 3.23
C CYS A 94 9.81 -20.22 4.48
N SER A 95 8.86 -20.98 5.04
CA SER A 95 9.11 -21.84 6.22
C SER A 95 10.08 -23.00 5.95
N LEU A 96 10.33 -23.35 4.67
CA LEU A 96 11.37 -24.33 4.30
C LEU A 96 12.80 -23.86 4.65
N GLY A 97 12.99 -22.54 4.85
CA GLY A 97 14.22 -22.00 5.39
C GLY A 97 15.43 -22.10 4.47
N SER A 98 15.26 -21.92 3.16
CA SER A 98 16.34 -21.74 2.20
C SER A 98 16.22 -20.40 1.47
N VAL A 99 17.34 -19.86 1.00
CA VAL A 99 17.34 -18.60 0.24
C VAL A 99 16.45 -18.69 -0.99
N LEU A 100 16.52 -19.81 -1.71
CA LEU A 100 15.71 -20.04 -2.91
C LEU A 100 14.21 -20.06 -2.56
N SER A 101 13.83 -20.76 -1.49
CA SER A 101 12.42 -20.82 -1.07
C SER A 101 11.86 -19.47 -0.63
N VAL A 102 12.71 -18.62 -0.03
CA VAL A 102 12.34 -17.24 0.34
C VAL A 102 12.12 -16.39 -0.90
N VAL A 103 13.01 -16.45 -1.90
CA VAL A 103 12.86 -15.71 -3.17
C VAL A 103 11.62 -16.16 -3.92
N LEU A 104 11.40 -17.48 -4.02
CA LEU A 104 10.20 -18.05 -4.65
C LEU A 104 8.93 -17.63 -3.89
N GLY A 105 8.95 -17.67 -2.56
CA GLY A 105 7.84 -17.20 -1.73
C GLY A 105 7.50 -15.72 -1.98
N ALA A 106 8.52 -14.86 -2.04
CA ALA A 106 8.32 -13.45 -2.36
C ALA A 106 7.68 -13.24 -3.75
N ALA A 107 8.16 -13.99 -4.75
CA ALA A 107 7.60 -13.93 -6.10
C ALA A 107 6.16 -14.46 -6.14
N LEU A 108 5.84 -15.56 -5.45
CA LEU A 108 4.49 -16.11 -5.35
C LEU A 108 3.52 -15.10 -4.73
N LEU A 109 3.90 -14.45 -3.64
CA LEU A 109 3.08 -13.40 -3.06
C LEU A 109 2.90 -12.23 -4.02
N GLY A 110 4.00 -11.76 -4.65
CA GLY A 110 3.97 -10.65 -5.62
C GLY A 110 3.04 -10.90 -6.80
N LEU A 111 2.98 -12.14 -7.32
CA LEU A 111 2.09 -12.52 -8.42
C LEU A 111 0.60 -12.27 -8.14
N ALA A 112 0.20 -12.19 -6.89
CA ALA A 112 -1.19 -11.96 -6.52
C ALA A 112 -1.40 -10.65 -5.74
N TYR A 113 -0.39 -10.17 -5.00
CA TYR A 113 -0.49 -9.00 -4.12
C TYR A 113 -0.95 -7.73 -4.87
N GLY A 114 -0.49 -7.54 -6.10
CA GLY A 114 -0.87 -6.41 -6.94
C GLY A 114 -2.36 -6.36 -7.29
N ALA A 115 -3.06 -7.50 -7.20
CA ALA A 115 -4.49 -7.57 -7.47
C ALA A 115 -5.38 -7.10 -6.31
N THR A 116 -4.82 -6.87 -5.11
CA THR A 116 -5.61 -6.55 -3.90
C THR A 116 -6.43 -5.27 -4.03
N ALA A 117 -5.86 -4.20 -4.58
CA ALA A 117 -6.56 -2.94 -4.73
C ALA A 117 -7.58 -2.96 -5.89
N PRO A 118 -7.25 -3.39 -7.11
CA PRO A 118 -8.23 -3.46 -8.19
C PRO A 118 -9.39 -4.43 -7.88
N SER A 119 -9.16 -5.58 -7.23
CA SER A 119 -10.25 -6.48 -6.84
C SER A 119 -11.17 -5.87 -5.79
N SER A 120 -10.62 -5.19 -4.79
CA SER A 120 -11.44 -4.48 -3.79
C SER A 120 -12.22 -3.33 -4.39
N THR A 121 -11.62 -2.53 -5.27
CA THR A 121 -12.32 -1.43 -5.95
C THR A 121 -13.46 -1.96 -6.83
N HIS A 122 -13.21 -3.04 -7.57
CA HIS A 122 -14.23 -3.71 -8.39
C HIS A 122 -15.41 -4.20 -7.54
N LEU A 123 -15.12 -4.78 -6.37
CA LEU A 123 -16.14 -5.28 -5.45
C LEU A 123 -16.90 -4.16 -4.73
N LEU A 124 -16.19 -3.15 -4.22
CA LEU A 124 -16.75 -2.14 -3.31
C LEU A 124 -17.49 -1.03 -4.04
N VAL A 125 -16.94 -0.46 -5.14
CA VAL A 125 -17.51 0.73 -5.77
C VAL A 125 -18.96 0.54 -6.22
N PRO A 126 -19.35 -0.58 -6.88
CA PRO A 126 -20.73 -0.78 -7.29
C PRO A 126 -21.72 -1.01 -6.14
N ARG A 127 -21.20 -1.37 -4.95
CA ARG A 127 -21.98 -1.72 -3.75
C ARG A 127 -22.00 -0.62 -2.71
N THR A 128 -21.34 0.51 -3.01
CA THR A 128 -21.21 1.65 -2.09
C THR A 128 -22.06 2.82 -2.56
N PRO A 129 -22.89 3.43 -1.68
CA PRO A 129 -23.58 4.66 -2.03
C PRO A 129 -22.59 5.76 -2.45
N PRO A 130 -22.93 6.57 -3.49
CA PRO A 130 -22.00 7.59 -4.01
C PRO A 130 -21.46 8.56 -2.96
N GLY A 131 -22.27 8.88 -1.94
CA GLY A 131 -21.90 9.83 -0.88
C GLY A 131 -20.92 9.32 0.19
N VAL A 132 -20.42 8.05 0.08
CA VAL A 132 -19.47 7.46 1.05
C VAL A 132 -18.38 6.61 0.37
N ILE A 133 -18.18 6.77 -0.93
CA ILE A 133 -17.19 5.98 -1.70
C ILE A 133 -15.76 6.25 -1.21
N ASN A 134 -15.40 7.52 -1.01
CA ASN A 134 -14.08 7.89 -0.57
C ASN A 134 -13.80 7.36 0.86
N LEU A 135 -14.79 7.43 1.74
CA LEU A 135 -14.71 6.88 3.09
C LEU A 135 -14.46 5.36 3.06
N VAL A 136 -15.26 4.61 2.29
CA VAL A 136 -15.16 3.15 2.19
C VAL A 136 -13.79 2.73 1.64
N LEU A 137 -13.31 3.36 0.57
CA LEU A 137 -12.01 3.06 -0.01
C LEU A 137 -10.85 3.49 0.92
N SER A 138 -11.02 4.56 1.68
CA SER A 138 -10.02 5.00 2.68
C SER A 138 -9.95 4.04 3.87
N ILE A 139 -11.09 3.58 4.39
CA ILE A 139 -11.13 2.54 5.45
C ILE A 139 -10.50 1.24 4.94
N ARG A 140 -10.83 0.82 3.72
CA ARG A 140 -10.23 -0.38 3.12
C ARG A 140 -8.70 -0.31 3.11
N GLN A 141 -8.13 0.85 2.87
CA GLN A 141 -6.68 1.03 2.81
C GLN A 141 -6.00 0.97 4.19
N ILE A 142 -6.73 1.01 5.31
CA ILE A 142 -6.20 0.74 6.65
C ILE A 142 -5.59 -0.67 6.73
N GLY A 143 -6.03 -1.60 5.88
CA GLY A 143 -5.49 -2.98 5.83
C GLY A 143 -3.97 -3.05 5.66
N VAL A 144 -3.35 -2.07 4.99
CA VAL A 144 -1.88 -2.05 4.81
C VAL A 144 -1.14 -1.78 6.14
N PRO A 145 -1.34 -0.65 6.84
CA PRO A 145 -0.69 -0.43 8.12
C PRO A 145 -1.15 -1.41 9.21
N LEU A 146 -2.41 -1.86 9.17
CA LEU A 146 -2.92 -2.89 10.11
C LEU A 146 -2.15 -4.21 9.93
N GLY A 147 -1.90 -4.64 8.70
CA GLY A 147 -1.07 -5.82 8.43
C GLY A 147 0.35 -5.66 8.96
N GLY A 148 0.95 -4.48 8.82
CA GLY A 148 2.28 -4.18 9.39
C GLY A 148 2.30 -4.24 10.93
N VAL A 149 1.30 -3.66 11.58
CA VAL A 149 1.14 -3.74 13.05
C VAL A 149 0.97 -5.19 13.50
N LEU A 150 0.10 -5.96 12.84
CA LEU A 150 -0.11 -7.37 13.15
C LEU A 150 1.18 -8.18 12.96
N ALA A 151 1.95 -7.91 11.90
CA ALA A 151 3.26 -8.55 11.71
C ALA A 151 4.18 -8.27 12.91
N GLY A 152 4.31 -7.02 13.34
CA GLY A 152 5.13 -6.65 14.49
C GLY A 152 4.69 -7.32 15.78
N LEU A 153 3.39 -7.29 16.07
CA LEU A 153 2.83 -7.83 17.31
C LEU A 153 2.85 -9.37 17.39
N VAL A 154 2.75 -10.05 16.25
CA VAL A 154 2.65 -11.50 16.19
C VAL A 154 4.00 -12.16 15.93
N MET A 155 4.78 -11.65 14.95
CA MET A 155 6.02 -12.30 14.52
C MET A 155 7.12 -12.25 15.57
N ALA A 156 7.32 -11.10 16.22
CA ALA A 156 8.43 -10.98 17.17
C ALA A 156 8.30 -11.95 18.37
N PRO A 157 7.16 -11.98 19.12
CA PRO A 157 7.01 -12.91 20.24
C PRO A 157 6.98 -14.38 19.79
N LEU A 158 6.27 -14.71 18.69
CA LEU A 158 6.25 -16.09 18.21
C LEU A 158 7.63 -16.58 17.76
N THR A 159 8.43 -15.70 17.15
CA THR A 159 9.81 -16.04 16.73
C THR A 159 10.71 -16.32 17.94
N LEU A 160 10.56 -15.59 19.02
CA LEU A 160 11.34 -15.80 20.25
C LEU A 160 11.02 -17.15 20.92
N HIS A 161 9.76 -17.58 20.89
CA HIS A 161 9.31 -18.79 21.57
C HIS A 161 9.36 -20.05 20.71
N LEU A 162 9.05 -19.93 19.41
CA LEU A 162 8.84 -21.07 18.50
C LEU A 162 9.79 -21.09 17.29
N GLY A 163 10.60 -20.04 17.14
CA GLY A 163 11.41 -19.83 15.95
C GLY A 163 10.60 -19.22 14.78
N TRP A 164 11.30 -18.55 13.87
CA TRP A 164 10.67 -17.76 12.79
C TRP A 164 9.90 -18.62 11.78
N ARG A 165 10.33 -19.88 11.52
CA ARG A 165 9.63 -20.80 10.62
C ARG A 165 8.24 -21.14 11.13
N VAL A 166 8.13 -21.54 12.40
CA VAL A 166 6.85 -21.86 13.03
C VAL A 166 5.98 -20.60 13.17
N ALA A 167 6.57 -19.45 13.48
CA ALA A 167 5.86 -18.18 13.53
C ALA A 167 5.20 -17.81 12.17
N LEU A 168 5.87 -18.11 11.04
CA LEU A 168 5.26 -17.97 9.71
C LEU A 168 4.10 -18.96 9.52
N LEU A 169 4.27 -20.21 9.90
CA LEU A 169 3.22 -21.24 9.78
C LEU A 169 1.97 -20.89 10.62
N CYS A 170 2.11 -20.30 11.80
CA CYS A 170 0.98 -19.86 12.59
C CYS A 170 0.07 -18.86 11.85
N GLN A 171 0.62 -18.06 10.93
CA GLN A 171 -0.17 -17.14 10.13
C GLN A 171 -1.05 -17.85 9.07
N THR A 172 -0.78 -19.11 8.75
CA THR A 172 -1.62 -19.86 7.80
C THR A 172 -3.05 -20.05 8.33
N VAL A 173 -3.23 -20.14 9.65
CA VAL A 173 -4.54 -20.34 10.27
C VAL A 173 -5.52 -19.22 9.94
N PRO A 174 -5.26 -17.94 10.26
CA PRO A 174 -6.19 -16.86 9.90
C PRO A 174 -6.35 -16.68 8.39
N VAL A 175 -5.31 -16.98 7.58
CA VAL A 175 -5.41 -16.91 6.12
C VAL A 175 -6.34 -17.99 5.57
N LEU A 176 -6.26 -19.23 6.08
CA LEU A 176 -7.17 -20.32 5.71
C LEU A 176 -8.61 -20.01 6.13
N LEU A 177 -8.82 -19.47 7.33
CA LEU A 177 -10.14 -19.07 7.78
C LEU A 177 -10.74 -18.00 6.88
N ALA A 178 -9.98 -16.96 6.52
CA ALA A 178 -10.44 -15.93 5.59
C ALA A 178 -10.77 -16.51 4.20
N LEU A 179 -9.97 -17.45 3.70
CA LEU A 179 -10.20 -18.14 2.43
C LEU A 179 -11.53 -18.90 2.41
N ILE A 180 -11.84 -19.62 3.50
CA ILE A 180 -13.09 -20.37 3.66
C ILE A 180 -14.29 -19.40 3.74
N LEU A 181 -14.17 -18.32 4.54
CA LEU A 181 -15.23 -17.32 4.67
C LEU A 181 -15.55 -16.62 3.34
N LEU A 182 -14.53 -16.31 2.55
CA LEU A 182 -14.72 -15.75 1.22
C LEU A 182 -15.47 -16.71 0.28
N GLN A 183 -15.29 -18.02 0.43
CA GLN A 183 -15.99 -19.00 -0.41
C GLN A 183 -17.50 -18.93 -0.22
N ILE A 184 -17.98 -18.65 0.98
CA ILE A 184 -19.42 -18.53 1.30
C ILE A 184 -20.05 -17.36 0.55
N ALA A 185 -19.31 -16.23 0.43
CA ALA A 185 -19.83 -15.01 -0.21
C ALA A 185 -19.66 -14.99 -1.75
N ARG A 186 -18.85 -15.90 -2.30
CA ARG A 186 -18.37 -15.85 -3.68
C ARG A 186 -19.48 -15.79 -4.73
N GLU A 187 -20.44 -16.69 -4.66
CA GLU A 187 -21.49 -16.80 -5.69
C GLU A 187 -22.31 -15.51 -5.82
N ARG A 188 -22.60 -14.89 -4.68
CA ARG A 188 -23.38 -13.64 -4.63
C ARG A 188 -22.56 -12.43 -5.10
N TRP A 189 -21.27 -12.39 -4.77
CA TRP A 189 -20.45 -11.20 -5.01
C TRP A 189 -19.71 -11.21 -6.35
N ASP A 190 -19.51 -12.37 -6.96
CA ASP A 190 -18.89 -12.56 -8.29
C ASP A 190 -19.94 -12.82 -9.41
N SER A 191 -21.18 -12.37 -9.21
CA SER A 191 -22.28 -12.55 -10.18
C SER A 191 -22.07 -11.76 -11.48
N ASP A 192 -21.19 -10.77 -11.48
CA ASP A 192 -20.84 -9.89 -12.60
C ASP A 192 -19.66 -10.41 -13.45
N ARG A 193 -19.13 -11.60 -13.12
CA ARG A 193 -18.04 -12.23 -13.88
C ARG A 193 -18.45 -12.57 -15.31
N ASP A 194 -17.51 -12.43 -16.23
CA ASP A 194 -17.65 -12.83 -17.64
C ASP A 194 -16.65 -13.94 -17.98
N ALA A 195 -17.14 -15.19 -18.03
CA ALA A 195 -16.33 -16.35 -18.34
C ALA A 195 -15.73 -16.34 -19.77
N GLY A 196 -16.29 -15.55 -20.69
CA GLY A 196 -15.79 -15.38 -22.06
C GLY A 196 -14.55 -14.48 -22.15
N THR A 197 -14.22 -13.73 -21.10
CA THR A 197 -13.04 -12.85 -21.11
C THR A 197 -11.75 -13.63 -21.26
N GLU A 198 -10.98 -13.37 -22.32
CA GLU A 198 -9.63 -13.92 -22.49
C GLU A 198 -8.63 -13.25 -21.55
N VAL A 199 -7.96 -14.03 -20.71
CA VAL A 199 -6.96 -13.52 -19.74
C VAL A 199 -5.67 -13.16 -20.44
N PHE A 200 -5.17 -14.03 -21.32
CA PHE A 200 -3.91 -13.86 -22.07
C PHE A 200 -4.19 -13.53 -23.53
N SER A 201 -4.54 -12.31 -23.84
CA SER A 201 -4.77 -11.85 -25.22
C SER A 201 -3.90 -10.65 -25.58
N LYS A 202 -3.79 -10.34 -26.87
CA LYS A 202 -3.16 -9.11 -27.37
C LYS A 202 -3.81 -7.89 -26.69
N GLY A 203 -3.03 -7.15 -25.88
CA GLY A 203 -3.53 -6.00 -25.12
C GLY A 203 -3.52 -6.20 -23.59
N MET A 204 -2.73 -7.12 -23.06
CA MET A 204 -2.49 -7.26 -21.60
C MET A 204 -2.01 -5.94 -20.96
N LEU A 205 -1.31 -5.10 -21.72
CA LEU A 205 -0.87 -3.77 -21.30
C LEU A 205 -1.88 -2.67 -21.64
N ALA A 206 -3.14 -3.03 -21.98
CA ALA A 206 -4.19 -2.03 -22.22
C ALA A 206 -4.36 -1.02 -21.06
N PRO A 207 -4.22 -1.40 -19.77
CA PRO A 207 -4.25 -0.42 -18.68
C PRO A 207 -3.23 0.71 -18.85
N VAL A 208 -2.05 0.45 -19.43
CA VAL A 208 -1.03 1.48 -19.66
C VAL A 208 -1.50 2.56 -20.66
N LYS A 209 -2.38 2.19 -21.61
CA LYS A 209 -2.96 3.15 -22.56
C LYS A 209 -3.84 4.20 -21.87
N ILE A 210 -4.36 3.89 -20.68
CA ILE A 210 -5.16 4.82 -19.88
C ILE A 210 -4.34 6.08 -19.55
N LEU A 211 -3.02 5.97 -19.37
CA LEU A 211 -2.17 7.14 -19.12
C LEU A 211 -2.24 8.21 -20.23
N ARG A 212 -2.57 7.81 -21.45
CA ARG A 212 -2.66 8.72 -22.59
C ARG A 212 -4.04 9.36 -22.73
N GLN A 213 -5.03 8.96 -21.94
CA GLN A 213 -6.41 9.42 -22.09
C GLN A 213 -6.61 10.87 -21.62
N SER A 214 -5.94 11.29 -20.57
CA SER A 214 -6.07 12.65 -20.08
C SER A 214 -4.86 13.12 -19.24
N ARG A 215 -4.65 14.45 -19.21
CA ARG A 215 -3.66 15.07 -18.32
C ARG A 215 -3.98 14.84 -16.84
N ALA A 216 -5.25 14.72 -16.47
CA ALA A 216 -5.66 14.44 -15.10
C ALA A 216 -5.15 13.06 -14.63
N ILE A 217 -5.22 12.04 -15.49
CA ILE A 217 -4.69 10.70 -15.20
C ILE A 217 -3.16 10.74 -15.11
N GLN A 218 -2.47 11.46 -15.99
CA GLN A 218 -1.00 11.60 -15.94
C GLN A 218 -0.55 12.28 -14.64
N SER A 219 -1.23 13.36 -14.23
CA SER A 219 -0.94 14.06 -12.96
C SER A 219 -1.22 13.17 -11.75
N LEU A 220 -2.31 12.39 -11.78
CA LEU A 220 -2.60 11.44 -10.71
C LEU A 220 -1.57 10.30 -10.67
N ALA A 221 -1.09 9.84 -11.82
CA ALA A 221 -0.03 8.85 -11.92
C ALA A 221 1.28 9.37 -11.30
N PHE A 222 1.67 10.58 -11.66
CA PHE A 222 2.85 11.23 -11.08
C PHE A 222 2.72 11.41 -9.56
N ALA A 223 1.58 11.91 -9.07
CA ALA A 223 1.33 12.04 -7.65
C ALA A 223 1.33 10.67 -6.94
N SER A 224 0.70 9.67 -7.52
CA SER A 224 0.67 8.30 -6.95
C SER A 224 2.08 7.71 -6.81
N PHE A 225 2.94 7.88 -7.81
CA PHE A 225 4.34 7.45 -7.78
C PHE A 225 5.12 8.15 -6.67
N VAL A 226 5.07 9.49 -6.65
CA VAL A 226 5.86 10.31 -5.71
C VAL A 226 5.38 10.12 -4.27
N TYR A 227 4.06 10.17 -4.02
CA TYR A 227 3.53 10.09 -2.65
C TYR A 227 3.77 8.71 -2.02
N SER A 228 3.61 7.62 -2.80
CA SER A 228 3.91 6.28 -2.30
C SER A 228 5.41 6.06 -2.07
N GLY A 229 6.25 6.64 -2.90
CA GLY A 229 7.70 6.64 -2.71
C GLY A 229 8.11 7.41 -1.46
N LEU A 230 7.59 8.63 -1.27
CA LEU A 230 7.83 9.46 -0.09
C LEU A 230 7.35 8.75 1.19
N GLN A 231 6.18 8.12 1.14
CA GLN A 231 5.68 7.29 2.26
C GLN A 231 6.72 6.28 2.71
N LEU A 232 7.31 5.55 1.76
CA LEU A 232 8.27 4.51 2.12
C LEU A 232 9.63 5.10 2.53
N CYS A 233 10.02 6.26 1.99
CA CYS A 233 11.21 6.98 2.49
C CYS A 233 11.08 7.33 3.98
N PHE A 234 9.91 7.83 4.42
CA PHE A 234 9.67 8.06 5.85
C PHE A 234 9.76 6.77 6.66
N ILE A 235 9.07 5.71 6.22
CA ILE A 235 9.05 4.43 6.95
C ILE A 235 10.46 3.84 7.09
N SER A 236 11.27 3.93 6.03
CA SER A 236 12.59 3.28 5.98
C SER A 236 13.70 4.11 6.64
N PHE A 237 13.64 5.43 6.56
CA PHE A 237 14.78 6.27 6.93
C PHE A 237 14.55 7.16 8.14
N LEU A 238 13.31 7.38 8.59
CA LEU A 238 13.00 8.26 9.71
C LEU A 238 13.76 7.84 10.99
N THR A 239 13.66 6.57 11.35
CA THR A 239 14.32 6.05 12.58
C THR A 239 15.83 6.15 12.46
N VAL A 240 16.39 5.80 11.30
CA VAL A 240 17.83 5.87 11.05
C VAL A 240 18.31 7.32 11.14
N HIS A 241 17.60 8.26 10.51
CA HIS A 241 17.95 9.68 10.56
C HIS A 241 17.91 10.22 11.98
N LEU A 242 16.84 9.94 12.75
CA LEU A 242 16.70 10.39 14.13
C LEU A 242 17.81 9.86 15.04
N THR A 243 18.21 8.59 14.88
CA THR A 243 19.27 8.00 15.71
C THR A 243 20.67 8.41 15.29
N SER A 244 20.95 8.50 13.98
CA SER A 244 22.30 8.74 13.48
C SER A 244 22.70 10.22 13.43
N LYS A 245 21.75 11.12 13.16
CA LYS A 245 22.05 12.56 12.96
C LYS A 245 21.36 13.48 13.99
N ALA A 246 20.16 13.12 14.47
CA ALA A 246 19.41 13.97 15.40
C ALA A 246 19.66 13.64 16.89
N GLY A 247 20.47 12.63 17.21
CA GLY A 247 20.86 12.30 18.60
C GLY A 247 19.75 11.69 19.45
N PHE A 248 18.67 11.19 18.83
CA PHE A 248 17.59 10.50 19.52
C PHE A 248 18.02 9.07 19.89
N ASP A 249 17.58 8.58 21.03
CA ASP A 249 17.72 7.16 21.33
C ASP A 249 16.74 6.31 20.48
N LEU A 250 16.98 5.00 20.44
CA LEU A 250 16.19 4.08 19.61
C LEU A 250 14.70 4.04 20.03
N VAL A 251 14.40 4.23 21.32
CA VAL A 251 13.01 4.24 21.84
C VAL A 251 12.29 5.50 21.40
N GLN A 252 12.95 6.65 21.47
CA GLN A 252 12.40 7.93 21.01
C GLN A 252 12.17 7.93 19.49
N ALA A 253 13.11 7.43 18.71
CA ALA A 253 12.98 7.28 17.27
C ALA A 253 11.87 6.29 16.89
N GLY A 254 11.75 5.18 17.61
CA GLY A 254 10.66 4.23 17.48
C GLY A 254 9.28 4.84 17.79
N ARG A 255 9.19 5.69 18.82
CA ARG A 255 7.96 6.44 19.13
C ARG A 255 7.57 7.39 17.99
N ALA A 256 8.53 8.08 17.38
CA ALA A 256 8.27 8.97 16.24
C ALA A 256 7.69 8.18 15.05
N LEU A 257 8.25 7.02 14.72
CA LEU A 257 7.70 6.15 13.67
C LEU A 257 6.32 5.59 14.04
N ALA A 258 6.10 5.23 15.30
CA ALA A 258 4.80 4.78 15.78
C ALA A 258 3.72 5.89 15.64
N VAL A 259 4.04 7.12 16.01
CA VAL A 259 3.16 8.29 15.84
C VAL A 259 2.84 8.52 14.36
N TYR A 260 3.85 8.44 13.48
CA TYR A 260 3.65 8.50 12.03
C TYR A 260 2.63 7.44 11.56
N GLN A 261 2.80 6.18 11.96
CA GLN A 261 1.93 5.09 11.53
C GLN A 261 0.51 5.17 12.11
N VAL A 262 0.37 5.52 13.39
CA VAL A 262 -0.94 5.70 14.04
C VAL A 262 -1.70 6.85 13.37
N SER A 263 -1.03 7.97 13.11
CA SER A 263 -1.63 9.11 12.41
C SER A 263 -2.10 8.74 11.00
N ALA A 264 -1.36 7.89 10.30
CA ALA A 264 -1.75 7.36 9.01
C ALA A 264 -3.04 6.52 9.09
N VAL A 265 -3.19 5.68 10.10
CA VAL A 265 -4.41 4.89 10.31
C VAL A 265 -5.61 5.77 10.60
N LEU A 266 -5.45 6.70 11.55
CA LEU A 266 -6.55 7.55 12.03
C LEU A 266 -6.99 8.58 10.97
N SER A 267 -6.06 9.10 10.18
CA SER A 267 -6.37 10.12 9.17
C SER A 267 -7.11 9.59 7.95
N ARG A 268 -6.95 8.32 7.59
CA ARG A 268 -7.58 7.75 6.39
C ARG A 268 -9.11 7.87 6.38
N PRO A 269 -9.84 7.46 7.42
CA PRO A 269 -11.30 7.67 7.46
C PRO A 269 -11.67 9.14 7.43
N VAL A 270 -10.89 10.00 8.10
CA VAL A 270 -11.12 11.45 8.13
C VAL A 270 -11.00 12.05 6.73
N TRP A 271 -9.92 11.73 6.00
CA TRP A 271 -9.73 12.18 4.62
C TRP A 271 -10.84 11.69 3.69
N GLY A 272 -11.25 10.42 3.83
CA GLY A 272 -12.34 9.85 3.05
C GLY A 272 -13.67 10.56 3.31
N TRP A 273 -13.98 10.81 4.59
CA TRP A 273 -15.19 11.53 4.99
C TRP A 273 -15.19 12.99 4.49
N LEU A 274 -14.05 13.69 4.60
CA LEU A 274 -13.89 15.04 4.07
C LEU A 274 -14.13 15.08 2.56
N ALA A 275 -13.61 14.07 1.84
CA ALA A 275 -13.75 13.95 0.40
C ALA A 275 -15.20 13.66 -0.05
N ASP A 276 -15.98 13.00 0.79
CA ASP A 276 -17.38 12.72 0.51
C ASP A 276 -18.31 13.89 0.85
N LYS A 277 -17.93 14.78 1.80
CA LYS A 277 -18.83 15.82 2.33
C LYS A 277 -18.53 17.23 1.83
N TRP A 278 -17.26 17.64 1.77
CA TRP A 278 -16.91 19.06 1.62
C TRP A 278 -15.97 19.37 0.46
N VAL A 279 -14.99 18.49 0.19
CA VAL A 279 -13.97 18.75 -0.80
C VAL A 279 -13.70 17.49 -1.63
N THR A 280 -13.31 17.65 -2.88
CA THR A 280 -13.03 16.49 -3.75
C THR A 280 -11.75 15.77 -3.32
N ALA A 281 -11.67 14.44 -3.57
CA ALA A 281 -10.45 13.64 -3.33
C ALA A 281 -9.22 14.29 -3.98
N ARG A 282 -9.38 14.82 -5.19
CA ARG A 282 -8.32 15.53 -5.92
C ARG A 282 -7.82 16.77 -5.16
N GLN A 283 -8.72 17.60 -4.62
CA GLN A 283 -8.32 18.79 -3.85
C GLN A 283 -7.56 18.40 -2.59
N LEU A 284 -7.98 17.36 -1.90
CA LEU A 284 -7.26 16.84 -0.74
C LEU A 284 -5.88 16.30 -1.13
N LEU A 285 -5.74 15.58 -2.25
CA LEU A 285 -4.45 15.12 -2.75
C LEU A 285 -3.49 16.29 -3.07
N ILE A 286 -4.01 17.40 -3.61
CA ILE A 286 -3.23 18.62 -3.84
C ILE A 286 -2.71 19.19 -2.51
N VAL A 287 -3.60 19.37 -1.54
CA VAL A 287 -3.25 19.89 -0.22
C VAL A 287 -2.23 18.98 0.48
N GLN A 288 -2.47 17.68 0.43
CA GLN A 288 -1.55 16.69 1.00
C GLN A 288 -0.15 16.79 0.37
N GLY A 289 -0.04 16.99 -0.96
CA GLY A 289 1.26 17.16 -1.62
C GLY A 289 2.07 18.34 -1.09
N PHE A 290 1.43 19.48 -0.83
CA PHE A 290 2.10 20.63 -0.22
C PHE A 290 2.46 20.38 1.24
N ILE A 291 1.59 19.74 2.03
CA ILE A 291 1.89 19.38 3.42
C ILE A 291 3.05 18.36 3.47
N MET A 292 3.08 17.39 2.56
CA MET A 292 4.18 16.43 2.43
C MET A 292 5.51 17.14 2.12
N CYS A 293 5.51 18.17 1.28
CA CYS A 293 6.70 18.98 1.01
C CYS A 293 7.22 19.64 2.29
N VAL A 294 6.34 20.32 3.02
CA VAL A 294 6.72 21.00 4.27
C VAL A 294 7.22 19.99 5.31
N THR A 295 6.49 18.90 5.52
CA THR A 295 6.87 17.90 6.54
C THR A 295 8.15 17.16 6.17
N ALA A 296 8.41 16.90 4.89
CA ALA A 296 9.67 16.33 4.43
C ALA A 296 10.84 17.31 4.65
N ALA A 297 10.67 18.59 4.27
CA ALA A 297 11.68 19.61 4.50
C ALA A 297 12.01 19.76 6.00
N LEU A 298 11.00 19.77 6.88
CA LEU A 298 11.20 19.81 8.33
C LEU A 298 11.88 18.53 8.85
N ALA A 299 11.46 17.36 8.35
CA ALA A 299 12.07 16.09 8.74
C ALA A 299 13.56 16.02 8.38
N GLY A 300 13.95 16.57 7.24
CA GLY A 300 15.35 16.67 6.84
C GLY A 300 16.21 17.58 7.74
N GLN A 301 15.58 18.50 8.48
CA GLN A 301 16.25 19.41 9.41
C GLN A 301 16.29 18.93 10.85
N PHE A 302 15.80 17.72 11.16
CA PHE A 302 15.83 17.20 12.51
C PHE A 302 17.28 17.13 13.05
N ALA A 303 17.48 17.71 14.22
CA ALA A 303 18.76 17.79 14.92
C ALA A 303 18.55 17.64 16.44
N ALA A 304 19.61 17.41 17.17
CA ALA A 304 19.56 17.25 18.63
C ALA A 304 18.98 18.47 19.39
N SER A 305 18.97 19.63 18.77
CA SER A 305 18.37 20.86 19.31
C SER A 305 16.84 20.90 19.22
N TRP A 306 16.23 19.99 18.45
CA TRP A 306 14.77 19.97 18.28
C TRP A 306 14.08 19.37 19.50
N SER A 307 13.00 20.02 19.94
CA SER A 307 12.14 19.45 20.97
C SER A 307 11.52 18.14 20.50
N HIS A 308 11.55 17.10 21.33
CA HIS A 308 10.95 15.81 21.03
C HIS A 308 9.47 15.93 20.61
N ASN A 309 8.71 16.78 21.30
CA ASN A 309 7.29 17.00 20.97
C ASN A 309 7.09 17.59 19.57
N VAL A 310 7.96 18.52 19.15
CA VAL A 310 7.89 19.11 17.80
C VAL A 310 8.16 18.05 16.73
N VAL A 311 9.17 17.17 16.95
CA VAL A 311 9.44 16.04 16.06
C VAL A 311 8.24 15.12 15.97
N LEU A 312 7.57 14.79 17.08
CA LEU A 312 6.36 13.95 17.08
C LEU A 312 5.20 14.61 16.31
N ILE A 313 5.00 15.93 16.44
CA ILE A 313 3.97 16.67 15.70
C ILE A 313 4.25 16.62 14.19
N VAL A 314 5.49 16.87 13.76
CA VAL A 314 5.88 16.77 12.35
C VAL A 314 5.66 15.35 11.82
N CYS A 315 6.04 14.32 12.59
CA CYS A 315 5.81 12.92 12.24
C CYS A 315 4.31 12.58 12.17
N ALA A 316 3.48 13.13 13.06
CA ALA A 316 2.04 12.94 13.02
C ALA A 316 1.43 13.52 11.73
N VAL A 317 1.81 14.75 11.37
CA VAL A 317 1.32 15.42 10.16
C VAL A 317 1.85 14.72 8.90
N ALA A 318 3.12 14.31 8.90
CA ALA A 318 3.69 13.51 7.80
C ALA A 318 2.96 12.17 7.63
N GLY A 319 2.69 11.46 8.71
CA GLY A 319 1.95 10.20 8.68
C GLY A 319 0.51 10.37 8.19
N ALA A 320 -0.17 11.40 8.68
CA ALA A 320 -1.53 11.72 8.25
C ALA A 320 -1.65 12.04 6.76
N THR A 321 -0.60 12.56 6.14
CA THR A 321 -0.59 12.94 4.71
C THR A 321 0.15 11.91 3.85
N ALA A 322 1.44 11.70 4.07
CA ALA A 322 2.27 10.83 3.24
C ALA A 322 1.87 9.34 3.28
N SER A 323 1.24 8.90 4.37
CA SER A 323 0.65 7.55 4.46
C SER A 323 -0.88 7.57 4.36
N GLY A 324 -1.52 8.71 4.59
CA GLY A 324 -2.98 8.86 4.57
C GLY A 324 -3.62 8.97 3.18
N PHE A 325 -2.86 9.32 2.14
CA PHE A 325 -3.37 9.66 0.80
C PHE A 325 -3.97 8.50 0.02
N THR A 326 -3.56 7.26 0.30
CA THR A 326 -3.78 6.10 -0.57
C THR A 326 -5.25 5.81 -0.87
N GLY A 327 -6.14 5.99 0.10
CA GLY A 327 -7.59 5.80 -0.09
C GLY A 327 -8.17 6.79 -1.09
N LEU A 328 -7.81 8.08 -0.95
CA LEU A 328 -8.20 9.14 -1.87
C LEU A 328 -7.66 8.90 -3.28
N ALA A 329 -6.41 8.46 -3.39
CA ALA A 329 -5.81 8.16 -4.68
C ALA A 329 -6.56 7.03 -5.40
N TYR A 330 -6.90 5.93 -4.71
CA TYR A 330 -7.68 4.84 -5.31
C TYR A 330 -9.10 5.27 -5.67
N ALA A 331 -9.73 6.13 -4.86
CA ALA A 331 -11.04 6.70 -5.20
C ALA A 331 -10.96 7.56 -6.47
N GLU A 332 -9.92 8.39 -6.60
CA GLU A 332 -9.71 9.23 -7.78
C GLU A 332 -9.34 8.40 -9.03
N TRP A 333 -8.53 7.34 -8.88
CA TRP A 333 -8.28 6.38 -9.96
C TRP A 333 -9.57 5.70 -10.44
N ALA A 334 -10.43 5.26 -9.52
CA ALA A 334 -11.71 4.66 -9.86
C ALA A 334 -12.64 5.65 -10.55
N ARG A 335 -12.67 6.90 -10.07
CA ARG A 335 -13.47 7.99 -10.65
C ARG A 335 -13.05 8.33 -12.08
N LEU A 336 -11.74 8.56 -12.29
CA LEU A 336 -11.19 8.91 -13.60
C LEU A 336 -11.25 7.74 -14.58
N GLY A 337 -11.18 6.51 -14.10
CA GLY A 337 -11.31 5.30 -14.90
C GLY A 337 -12.74 5.06 -15.41
N GLY A 338 -13.78 5.58 -14.76
CA GLY A 338 -15.17 5.42 -15.14
C GLY A 338 -15.55 3.96 -15.36
N ALA A 339 -15.91 3.59 -16.59
CA ALA A 339 -16.22 2.21 -16.97
C ALA A 339 -14.99 1.28 -16.85
N GLN A 340 -13.78 1.82 -16.99
CA GLN A 340 -12.50 1.10 -16.87
C GLN A 340 -11.87 1.26 -15.46
N ARG A 341 -12.69 1.44 -14.41
CA ARG A 341 -12.20 1.70 -13.05
C ARG A 341 -11.27 0.61 -12.51
N THR A 342 -11.51 -0.64 -12.86
CA THR A 342 -10.68 -1.78 -12.43
C THR A 342 -9.29 -1.72 -13.08
N GLU A 343 -9.22 -1.41 -14.36
CA GLU A 343 -7.99 -1.21 -15.11
C GLU A 343 -7.22 0.02 -14.59
N ALA A 344 -7.93 1.11 -14.35
CA ALA A 344 -7.33 2.34 -13.83
C ALA A 344 -6.75 2.13 -12.42
N THR A 345 -7.46 1.44 -11.53
CA THR A 345 -6.94 1.12 -10.19
C THR A 345 -5.81 0.10 -10.21
N GLY A 346 -5.82 -0.85 -11.16
CA GLY A 346 -4.70 -1.76 -11.40
C GLY A 346 -3.44 -1.01 -11.84
N LEU A 347 -3.60 -0.08 -12.79
CA LEU A 347 -2.51 0.82 -13.22
C LEU A 347 -1.99 1.68 -12.07
N GLY A 348 -2.90 2.29 -11.29
CA GLY A 348 -2.56 3.09 -10.12
C GLY A 348 -1.75 2.29 -9.09
N SER A 349 -2.14 1.04 -8.82
CA SER A 349 -1.37 0.14 -7.94
C SER A 349 0.03 -0.12 -8.46
N GLY A 350 0.18 -0.43 -9.75
CA GLY A 350 1.49 -0.66 -10.37
C GLY A 350 2.40 0.56 -10.27
N ILE A 351 1.84 1.75 -10.49
CA ILE A 351 2.57 3.03 -10.38
C ILE A 351 2.98 3.30 -8.93
N MET A 352 2.10 3.08 -7.96
CA MET A 352 2.43 3.21 -6.54
C MET A 352 3.53 2.23 -6.12
N PHE A 353 3.48 0.98 -6.58
CA PHE A 353 4.52 -0.02 -6.28
C PHE A 353 5.86 0.36 -6.91
N ALA A 354 5.85 0.94 -8.11
CA ALA A 354 7.07 1.48 -8.71
C ALA A 354 7.66 2.62 -7.86
N GLY A 355 6.83 3.51 -7.33
CA GLY A 355 7.26 4.56 -6.39
C GLY A 355 7.88 3.98 -5.12
N VAL A 356 7.19 3.01 -4.49
CA VAL A 356 7.66 2.29 -3.30
C VAL A 356 9.01 1.59 -3.54
N MET A 357 9.22 1.03 -4.73
CA MET A 357 10.43 0.29 -5.07
C MET A 357 11.62 1.22 -5.39
N LEU A 358 11.37 2.29 -6.15
CA LEU A 358 12.44 3.12 -6.72
C LEU A 358 12.85 4.29 -5.81
N MET A 359 11.89 4.98 -5.20
CA MET A 359 12.18 6.21 -4.45
C MET A 359 13.08 6.00 -3.23
N PRO A 360 12.91 4.95 -2.39
CA PRO A 360 13.83 4.71 -1.28
C PRO A 360 15.27 4.43 -1.75
N SER A 361 15.44 3.77 -2.89
CA SER A 361 16.76 3.53 -3.46
C SER A 361 17.42 4.83 -3.91
N ILE A 362 16.67 5.72 -4.59
CA ILE A 362 17.14 7.04 -4.98
C ILE A 362 17.47 7.88 -3.73
N PHE A 363 16.60 7.86 -2.72
CA PHE A 363 16.81 8.53 -1.45
C PHE A 363 18.10 8.06 -0.76
N SER A 364 18.33 6.75 -0.69
CA SER A 364 19.54 6.16 -0.11
C SER A 364 20.80 6.62 -0.83
N VAL A 365 20.78 6.58 -2.17
CA VAL A 365 21.91 7.07 -3.00
C VAL A 365 22.16 8.56 -2.72
N THR A 366 21.11 9.37 -2.62
CA THR A 366 21.24 10.80 -2.31
C THR A 366 21.89 11.01 -0.94
N VAL A 367 21.39 10.32 0.11
CA VAL A 367 21.99 10.40 1.46
C VAL A 367 23.46 9.98 1.44
N THR A 368 23.78 8.87 0.77
CA THR A 368 25.16 8.36 0.72
C THR A 368 26.11 9.30 -0.04
N SER A 369 25.61 9.94 -1.11
CA SER A 369 26.43 10.84 -1.95
C SER A 369 26.72 12.19 -1.30
N PHE A 370 25.78 12.72 -0.52
CA PHE A 370 25.88 14.05 0.09
C PHE A 370 26.08 14.01 1.62
N ASP A 371 26.02 12.85 2.25
CA ASP A 371 25.99 12.64 3.71
C ASP A 371 24.93 13.50 4.42
N ASP A 372 23.84 13.84 3.74
CA ASP A 372 22.83 14.78 4.19
C ASP A 372 21.40 14.28 3.94
N TYR A 373 20.66 14.05 5.02
CA TYR A 373 19.24 13.71 4.96
C TYR A 373 18.37 14.90 4.56
N GLY A 374 18.81 16.15 4.84
CA GLY A 374 18.11 17.37 4.48
C GLY A 374 17.94 17.49 2.97
N ILE A 375 19.00 17.22 2.20
CA ILE A 375 18.95 17.20 0.75
C ILE A 375 18.01 16.11 0.25
N ALA A 376 18.12 14.89 0.79
CA ALA A 376 17.29 13.78 0.36
C ALA A 376 15.79 14.02 0.64
N TYR A 377 15.42 14.42 1.86
CA TYR A 377 14.04 14.78 2.20
C TYR A 377 13.55 16.01 1.43
N GLY A 378 14.42 17.01 1.22
CA GLY A 378 14.11 18.19 0.42
C GLY A 378 13.75 17.84 -1.03
N CYS A 379 14.52 16.97 -1.67
CA CYS A 379 14.27 16.51 -3.04
C CYS A 379 12.92 15.78 -3.15
N VAL A 380 12.65 14.80 -2.28
CA VAL A 380 11.37 14.07 -2.34
C VAL A 380 10.19 14.95 -1.94
N GLY A 381 10.38 15.89 -1.01
CA GLY A 381 9.39 16.91 -0.65
C GLY A 381 9.06 17.84 -1.81
N ALA A 382 10.07 18.32 -2.53
CA ALA A 382 9.88 19.15 -3.72
C ALA A 382 9.12 18.39 -4.83
N LEU A 383 9.42 17.12 -5.04
CA LEU A 383 8.65 16.27 -5.97
C LEU A 383 7.19 16.13 -5.52
N ALA A 384 6.90 16.04 -4.21
CA ALA A 384 5.53 16.00 -3.71
C ALA A 384 4.78 17.30 -3.99
N ALA A 385 5.41 18.47 -3.80
CA ALA A 385 4.83 19.76 -4.15
C ALA A 385 4.58 19.89 -5.66
N LEU A 386 5.56 19.49 -6.50
CA LEU A 386 5.41 19.46 -7.96
C LEU A 386 4.27 18.55 -8.40
N SER A 387 4.07 17.42 -7.71
CA SER A 387 2.94 16.53 -7.96
C SER A 387 1.61 17.19 -7.61
N GLY A 388 1.54 17.88 -6.47
CA GLY A 388 0.38 18.68 -6.06
C GLY A 388 0.07 19.79 -7.07
N LEU A 389 1.10 20.49 -7.54
CA LEU A 389 0.97 21.53 -8.57
C LEU A 389 0.49 20.93 -9.92
N SER A 390 1.03 19.79 -10.33
CA SER A 390 0.57 19.08 -11.52
C SER A 390 -0.90 18.71 -11.45
N LEU A 391 -1.36 18.22 -10.29
CA LEU A 391 -2.78 17.98 -10.03
C LEU A 391 -3.60 19.28 -10.09
N LEU A 392 -3.09 20.40 -9.59
CA LEU A 392 -3.77 21.68 -9.59
C LEU A 392 -3.99 22.22 -11.02
N ILE A 393 -2.94 22.17 -11.86
CA ILE A 393 -2.91 22.72 -13.22
C ILE A 393 -3.69 21.81 -14.19
N SER A 394 -3.68 20.49 -14.00
CA SER A 394 -4.41 19.59 -14.89
C SER A 394 -5.91 19.90 -14.86
N LYS A 395 -6.50 20.28 -16.01
CA LYS A 395 -7.94 20.57 -16.10
C LYS A 395 -8.76 19.37 -15.63
N ARG A 396 -9.85 19.62 -14.91
CA ARG A 396 -10.88 18.60 -14.63
C ARG A 396 -11.35 18.04 -15.99
N SER A 397 -11.08 16.78 -16.29
CA SER A 397 -11.87 16.08 -17.30
C SER A 397 -13.28 15.93 -16.73
N ILE A 398 -14.21 16.60 -17.37
CA ILE A 398 -15.64 16.55 -17.10
C ILE A 398 -16.15 15.15 -17.42
#